data_371fdf44686e832385fa71d8c61dd245
#
_entry.id   371fdf44686e832385fa71d8c61dd245
#
_cell.length_a   1.000
_cell.length_b   1.000
_cell.length_c   1.000
_cell.angle_alpha   90.00
_cell.angle_beta   90.00
_cell.angle_gamma   90.00
#
_symmetry.space_group_name_H-M   'P 1'
#
loop_
_entity.id
_entity.type
_entity.pdbx_description
1 polymer ?
#
loop_
_entity_poly.entity_id
_entity_poly.type
_entity_poly.pdbx_seq_one_letter_code
_entity_poly.pdbx_strand_id
1 'polypeptide(L)'
;VGGTETLGFKTDVFESKNGTEVRTPLKDKARQTLGFSSVAIRNEIAQHFNAQWAGIRKNWAVPLFQESQFVGDVAPEVVADGEPLPEQTVIACRTDIYSFYEGGLALLKNKTEQILVEILSVASDLIVIKNAINIKGAKLYPVRLCFINGDISRQISGIHAQASITFIVIDEPEVLESEPIQFLSHDLYFFGLTYSGSGMEATLSQQQNMINNEVGVIFQNSDWDFARYSKQYRAMIHSAEDLYAYRQFLFRRKG
;
A
#
# COMPACT_ATOMS: atom_id res chain seq x y z
N VAL A 1 5.01 16.08 -0.29
CA VAL A 1 4.09 15.08 0.27
C VAL A 1 4.78 13.74 0.16
N GLY A 2 5.03 13.09 1.30
CA GLY A 2 5.54 11.72 1.36
C GLY A 2 4.39 10.76 1.64
N GLY A 3 4.37 9.62 0.95
CA GLY A 3 3.42 8.54 1.21
C GLY A 3 4.18 7.26 1.52
N THR A 4 3.65 6.46 2.44
CA THR A 4 4.13 5.12 2.75
C THR A 4 2.99 4.14 2.61
N GLU A 5 3.27 2.97 2.06
CA GLU A 5 2.35 1.85 2.02
C GLU A 5 2.98 0.68 2.75
N THR A 6 2.21 0.03 3.60
CA THR A 6 2.65 -1.15 4.33
C THR A 6 1.64 -2.27 4.11
N LEU A 7 2.13 -3.43 3.71
CA LEU A 7 1.35 -4.67 3.62
C LEU A 7 1.72 -5.56 4.81
N GLY A 8 0.80 -5.71 5.74
CA GLY A 8 1.00 -6.51 6.96
C GLY A 8 0.34 -7.87 6.84
N PHE A 9 1.14 -8.92 6.83
CA PHE A 9 0.67 -10.31 6.94
C PHE A 9 0.71 -10.75 8.40
N LYS A 10 -0.19 -11.61 8.80
CA LYS A 10 -0.16 -12.21 10.13
C LYS A 10 0.07 -13.71 9.97
N THR A 11 1.26 -14.14 10.36
CA THR A 11 1.69 -15.52 10.30
C THR A 11 2.05 -15.98 11.72
N ASP A 12 1.59 -17.13 12.10
CA ASP A 12 2.06 -17.81 13.32
C ASP A 12 3.30 -18.64 12.96
N VAL A 13 4.36 -18.46 13.74
CA VAL A 13 5.64 -19.13 13.52
C VAL A 13 5.95 -20.00 14.73
N PHE A 14 5.90 -21.28 14.53
CA PHE A 14 6.39 -22.26 15.51
C PHE A 14 7.82 -22.65 15.14
N GLU A 15 8.75 -22.40 16.02
CA GLU A 15 10.16 -22.75 15.87
C GLU A 15 10.54 -23.81 16.91
N SER A 16 11.07 -24.92 16.46
CA SER A 16 11.57 -25.97 17.34
C SER A 16 13.02 -25.70 17.74
N LYS A 17 13.50 -26.35 18.81
CA LYS A 17 14.88 -26.19 19.31
C LYS A 17 15.97 -26.57 18.29
N ASN A 18 15.65 -27.36 17.28
CA ASN A 18 16.57 -27.76 16.21
C ASN A 18 16.55 -26.80 15.00
N GLY A 19 15.83 -25.67 15.09
CA GLY A 19 15.73 -24.68 14.02
C GLY A 19 14.69 -24.97 12.94
N THR A 20 13.89 -26.01 13.09
CA THR A 20 12.80 -26.28 12.17
C THR A 20 11.67 -25.28 12.43
N GLU A 21 11.26 -24.54 11.42
CA GLU A 21 10.15 -23.60 11.47
C GLU A 21 8.92 -24.18 10.77
N VAL A 22 7.77 -24.04 11.41
CA VAL A 22 6.46 -24.24 10.80
C VAL A 22 5.74 -22.88 10.80
N ARG A 23 5.34 -22.44 9.63
CA ARG A 23 4.64 -21.16 9.44
C ARG A 23 3.21 -21.40 9.02
N THR A 24 2.27 -20.85 9.76
CA THR A 24 0.84 -20.94 9.47
C THR A 24 0.28 -19.56 9.23
N PRO A 25 -0.22 -19.26 8.02
CA PRO A 25 -0.86 -17.98 7.76
C PRO A 25 -2.16 -17.87 8.57
N LEU A 26 -2.29 -16.82 9.38
CA LEU A 26 -3.50 -16.54 10.15
C LEU A 26 -4.48 -15.62 9.39
N LYS A 27 -4.07 -15.09 8.25
CA LYS A 27 -4.88 -14.28 7.34
C LYS A 27 -4.55 -14.61 5.90
N ASP A 28 -5.59 -14.74 5.09
CA ASP A 28 -5.45 -14.99 3.65
C ASP A 28 -5.05 -13.72 2.86
N LYS A 29 -5.39 -12.54 3.39
CA LYS A 29 -5.09 -11.24 2.77
C LYS A 29 -4.23 -10.37 3.67
N ALA A 30 -3.29 -9.63 3.06
CA ALA A 30 -2.50 -8.63 3.76
C ALA A 30 -3.38 -7.48 4.24
N ARG A 31 -3.08 -6.94 5.42
CA ARG A 31 -3.65 -5.66 5.85
C ARG A 31 -2.84 -4.54 5.20
N GLN A 32 -3.48 -3.76 4.33
CA GLN A 32 -2.89 -2.58 3.73
C GLN A 32 -3.05 -1.37 4.65
N THR A 33 -1.96 -0.66 4.88
CA THR A 33 -1.92 0.58 5.67
C THR A 33 -1.26 1.66 4.85
N LEU A 34 -1.89 2.84 4.78
CA LEU A 34 -1.44 3.99 4.02
C LEU A 34 -1.07 5.13 4.97
N GLY A 35 0.19 5.54 4.98
CA GLY A 35 0.67 6.67 5.75
C GLY A 35 0.92 7.87 4.85
N PHE A 36 0.46 9.05 5.26
CA PHE A 36 0.70 10.30 4.54
C PHE A 36 1.29 11.35 5.47
N SER A 37 2.24 12.08 4.92
CA SER A 37 2.82 13.25 5.57
C SER A 37 2.70 14.44 4.61
N SER A 38 2.13 15.53 5.09
CA SER A 38 1.93 16.76 4.33
C SER A 38 2.48 17.96 5.09
N VAL A 39 3.01 18.91 4.33
CA VAL A 39 3.47 20.20 4.85
C VAL A 39 2.66 21.28 4.14
N ALA A 40 2.08 22.18 4.91
CA ALA A 40 1.35 23.32 4.38
C ALA A 40 1.46 24.53 5.31
N ILE A 41 0.87 25.65 4.92
CA ILE A 41 0.76 26.82 5.76
C ILE A 41 -0.12 26.49 6.98
N ARG A 42 0.27 26.98 8.14
CA ARG A 42 -0.34 26.65 9.44
C ARG A 42 -1.87 26.68 9.46
N ASN A 43 -2.48 27.67 8.82
CA ASN A 43 -3.94 27.82 8.82
C ASN A 43 -4.65 26.74 7.99
N GLU A 44 -4.10 26.35 6.85
CA GLU A 44 -4.64 25.28 6.01
C GLU A 44 -4.57 23.93 6.73
N ILE A 45 -3.44 23.66 7.38
CA ILE A 45 -3.28 22.44 8.17
C ILE A 45 -4.24 22.41 9.36
N ALA A 46 -4.48 23.56 10.01
CA ALA A 46 -5.43 23.62 11.11
C ALA A 46 -6.85 23.24 10.68
N GLN A 47 -7.30 23.71 9.51
CA GLN A 47 -8.60 23.37 8.95
C GLN A 47 -8.68 21.87 8.60
N HIS A 48 -7.68 21.31 7.92
CA HIS A 48 -7.62 19.90 7.61
C HIS A 48 -7.59 19.03 8.87
N PHE A 49 -6.81 19.41 9.86
CA PHE A 49 -6.72 18.69 11.12
C PHE A 49 -8.06 18.65 11.86
N ASN A 50 -8.78 19.76 11.91
CA ASN A 50 -10.10 19.81 12.53
C ASN A 50 -11.13 18.97 11.78
N ALA A 51 -11.10 18.98 10.45
CA ALA A 51 -11.95 18.12 9.62
C ALA A 51 -11.66 16.63 9.85
N GLN A 52 -10.40 16.25 9.90
CA GLN A 52 -9.96 14.88 10.20
C GLN A 52 -10.37 14.45 11.60
N TRP A 53 -10.20 15.30 12.60
CA TRP A 53 -10.62 15.03 13.97
C TRP A 53 -12.13 14.79 14.06
N ALA A 54 -12.93 15.64 13.42
CA ALA A 54 -14.38 15.46 13.36
C ALA A 54 -14.81 14.18 12.62
N GLY A 55 -13.97 13.70 11.70
CA GLY A 55 -14.21 12.51 10.88
C GLY A 55 -13.49 11.25 11.35
N ILE A 56 -12.82 11.23 12.51
CA ILE A 56 -11.96 10.12 12.95
C ILE A 56 -12.70 8.76 13.02
N ARG A 57 -14.00 8.76 13.23
CA ARG A 57 -14.85 7.57 13.28
C ARG A 57 -15.56 7.27 11.95
N LYS A 58 -15.28 8.04 10.90
CA LYS A 58 -15.88 7.87 9.58
C LYS A 58 -14.94 7.14 8.64
N ASN A 59 -15.51 6.51 7.63
CA ASN A 59 -14.72 5.98 6.53
C ASN A 59 -14.28 7.13 5.61
N TRP A 60 -13.07 6.99 5.10
CA TRP A 60 -12.42 7.96 4.23
C TRP A 60 -12.14 7.32 2.87
N ALA A 61 -12.40 8.05 1.80
CA ALA A 61 -11.98 7.68 0.47
C ALA A 61 -10.55 8.21 0.24
N VAL A 62 -9.58 7.32 0.19
CA VAL A 62 -8.14 7.66 0.12
C VAL A 62 -7.58 7.26 -1.24
N PRO A 63 -7.12 8.23 -2.06
CA PRO A 63 -6.52 7.93 -3.36
C PRO A 63 -5.15 7.27 -3.22
N LEU A 64 -4.87 6.28 -4.04
CA LEU A 64 -3.55 5.69 -4.20
C LEU A 64 -2.72 6.56 -5.16
N PHE A 65 -2.05 7.57 -4.63
CA PHE A 65 -1.31 8.55 -5.44
C PHE A 65 -0.18 7.93 -6.27
N GLN A 66 0.40 6.84 -5.81
CA GLN A 66 1.43 6.09 -6.51
C GLN A 66 0.92 5.34 -7.74
N GLU A 67 -0.39 5.09 -7.80
CA GLU A 67 -1.06 4.39 -8.90
C GLU A 67 -1.80 5.37 -9.84
N SER A 68 -1.30 6.60 -9.98
CA SER A 68 -1.92 7.57 -10.87
C SER A 68 -1.60 7.28 -12.33
N GLN A 69 -2.59 7.42 -13.19
CA GLN A 69 -2.39 7.42 -14.64
C GLN A 69 -3.07 8.63 -15.30
N PHE A 70 -2.47 9.13 -16.37
CA PHE A 70 -3.04 10.22 -17.15
C PHE A 70 -4.02 9.62 -18.17
N VAL A 71 -5.28 10.06 -18.14
CA VAL A 71 -6.35 9.57 -19.02
C VAL A 71 -6.83 10.63 -20.03
N GLY A 72 -6.31 11.87 -19.93
CA GLY A 72 -6.67 12.94 -20.86
C GLY A 72 -8.04 13.52 -20.61
N ASP A 73 -8.75 13.80 -21.71
CA ASP A 73 -10.08 14.36 -21.66
C ASP A 73 -11.11 13.22 -21.51
N VAL A 74 -11.90 13.29 -20.48
CA VAL A 74 -12.99 12.35 -20.18
C VAL A 74 -14.31 13.03 -20.47
N ALA A 75 -15.14 12.42 -21.31
CA ALA A 75 -16.47 12.90 -21.64
C ALA A 75 -17.46 11.73 -21.63
N PRO A 76 -18.75 11.99 -21.38
CA PRO A 76 -19.79 10.98 -21.50
C PRO A 76 -19.82 10.39 -22.89
N GLU A 77 -20.10 9.11 -22.99
CA GLU A 77 -20.35 8.47 -24.27
C GLU A 77 -21.66 8.99 -24.87
N VAL A 78 -21.64 9.38 -26.14
CA VAL A 78 -22.80 9.94 -26.83
C VAL A 78 -23.39 8.87 -27.72
N VAL A 79 -24.67 8.56 -27.56
CA VAL A 79 -25.37 7.64 -28.47
C VAL A 79 -25.50 8.28 -29.87
N ALA A 80 -25.73 7.46 -30.89
CA ALA A 80 -25.82 7.90 -32.29
C ALA A 80 -26.80 9.07 -32.55
N ASP A 81 -27.75 9.34 -31.66
CA ASP A 81 -28.70 10.43 -31.74
C ASP A 81 -28.23 11.74 -31.05
N GLY A 82 -26.96 11.78 -30.57
CA GLY A 82 -26.38 12.97 -29.93
C GLY A 82 -26.74 13.18 -28.46
N GLU A 83 -27.49 12.26 -27.86
CA GLU A 83 -27.79 12.29 -26.43
C GLU A 83 -26.74 11.51 -25.64
N PRO A 84 -26.20 12.07 -24.51
CA PRO A 84 -25.30 11.32 -23.64
C PRO A 84 -26.04 10.12 -23.02
N LEU A 85 -25.36 8.98 -22.91
CA LEU A 85 -25.86 7.87 -22.10
C LEU A 85 -26.06 8.37 -20.67
N PRO A 86 -27.31 8.34 -20.15
CA PRO A 86 -27.69 9.19 -19.03
C PRO A 86 -27.02 8.90 -17.69
N GLU A 87 -26.22 7.85 -17.58
CA GLU A 87 -25.70 7.44 -16.27
C GLU A 87 -24.28 6.82 -16.29
N GLN A 88 -23.55 6.85 -17.41
CA GLN A 88 -22.26 6.16 -17.50
C GLN A 88 -21.23 6.96 -18.30
N THR A 89 -19.97 6.81 -17.95
CA THR A 89 -18.83 7.32 -18.73
C THR A 89 -17.79 6.22 -18.86
N VAL A 90 -17.30 5.99 -20.07
CA VAL A 90 -16.24 5.04 -20.37
C VAL A 90 -14.90 5.78 -20.36
N ILE A 91 -13.92 5.26 -19.63
CA ILE A 91 -12.58 5.83 -19.54
C ILE A 91 -11.58 4.78 -20.04
N ALA A 92 -10.91 5.09 -21.14
CA ALA A 92 -9.79 4.30 -21.62
C ALA A 92 -8.60 4.47 -20.67
N CYS A 93 -8.17 3.37 -20.07
CA CYS A 93 -7.08 3.36 -19.10
C CYS A 93 -6.52 1.96 -18.93
N ARG A 94 -5.28 1.84 -18.53
CA ARG A 94 -4.72 0.54 -18.14
C ARG A 94 -5.31 0.09 -16.80
N THR A 95 -5.72 -1.15 -16.73
CA THR A 95 -6.27 -1.76 -15.52
C THR A 95 -5.47 -2.97 -15.05
N ASP A 96 -4.64 -3.52 -15.94
CA ASP A 96 -3.85 -4.73 -15.74
C ASP A 96 -2.82 -4.64 -14.60
N ILE A 97 -2.29 -3.43 -14.35
CA ILE A 97 -1.28 -3.15 -13.32
C ILE A 97 -1.76 -2.18 -12.24
N TYR A 98 -3.03 -1.78 -12.28
CA TYR A 98 -3.61 -0.83 -11.34
C TYR A 98 -4.71 -1.49 -10.50
N SER A 99 -4.87 -1.01 -9.29
CA SER A 99 -5.77 -1.61 -8.30
C SER A 99 -7.23 -1.17 -8.48
N PHE A 100 -7.77 -1.20 -9.69
CA PHE A 100 -9.20 -0.95 -9.96
C PHE A 100 -10.00 -2.25 -9.80
N TYR A 101 -11.22 -2.15 -9.31
CA TYR A 101 -12.15 -3.27 -9.21
C TYR A 101 -13.59 -2.79 -9.30
N GLU A 102 -14.47 -3.69 -9.71
CA GLU A 102 -15.91 -3.45 -9.83
C GLU A 102 -16.55 -3.15 -8.47
N GLY A 103 -17.40 -2.12 -8.41
CA GLY A 103 -17.95 -1.62 -7.16
C GLY A 103 -17.00 -0.77 -6.33
N GLY A 104 -15.75 -0.59 -6.78
CA GLY A 104 -14.75 0.26 -6.15
C GLY A 104 -14.95 1.74 -6.47
N LEU A 105 -14.05 2.56 -5.95
CA LEU A 105 -14.03 4.01 -6.18
C LEU A 105 -12.81 4.43 -6.98
N ALA A 106 -12.97 5.47 -7.78
CA ALA A 106 -11.86 6.15 -8.46
C ALA A 106 -11.97 7.67 -8.28
N LEU A 107 -10.83 8.34 -8.30
CA LEU A 107 -10.74 9.80 -8.27
C LEU A 107 -10.25 10.29 -9.63
N LEU A 108 -11.06 11.11 -10.30
CA LEU A 108 -10.66 11.92 -11.43
C LEU A 108 -10.21 13.28 -10.93
N LYS A 109 -9.01 13.68 -11.30
CA LYS A 109 -8.42 14.93 -10.84
C LYS A 109 -7.66 15.63 -11.94
N ASN A 110 -7.92 16.92 -12.11
CA ASN A 110 -7.08 17.83 -12.87
C ASN A 110 -6.57 18.98 -11.95
N LYS A 111 -6.12 20.10 -12.53
CA LYS A 111 -5.61 21.25 -11.75
C LYS A 111 -6.69 21.98 -10.97
N THR A 112 -7.93 21.96 -11.44
CA THR A 112 -9.06 22.78 -10.94
C THR A 112 -10.16 21.95 -10.29
N GLU A 113 -10.30 20.69 -10.68
CA GLU A 113 -11.44 19.85 -10.32
C GLU A 113 -11.00 18.50 -9.76
N GLN A 114 -11.82 17.97 -8.85
CA GLN A 114 -11.64 16.64 -8.27
C GLN A 114 -13.03 15.99 -8.16
N ILE A 115 -13.21 14.84 -8.80
CA ILE A 115 -14.50 14.14 -8.85
C ILE A 115 -14.27 12.69 -8.41
N LEU A 116 -14.93 12.30 -7.31
CA LEU A 116 -14.96 10.92 -6.85
C LEU A 116 -16.09 10.18 -7.56
N VAL A 117 -15.80 9.01 -8.10
CA VAL A 117 -16.71 8.22 -8.92
C VAL A 117 -16.73 6.76 -8.47
N GLU A 118 -17.87 6.10 -8.70
CA GLU A 118 -18.05 4.67 -8.50
C GLU A 118 -17.74 3.93 -9.81
N ILE A 119 -16.99 2.84 -9.72
CA ILE A 119 -16.62 1.98 -10.84
C ILE A 119 -17.71 0.93 -11.01
N LEU A 120 -18.36 0.91 -12.16
CA LEU A 120 -19.42 -0.06 -12.48
C LEU A 120 -18.84 -1.37 -13.04
N SER A 121 -17.85 -1.26 -13.90
CA SER A 121 -17.15 -2.44 -14.44
C SER A 121 -15.71 -2.12 -14.81
N VAL A 122 -14.86 -3.15 -14.88
CA VAL A 122 -13.44 -3.07 -15.22
C VAL A 122 -13.16 -4.07 -16.32
N ALA A 123 -12.57 -3.59 -17.42
CA ALA A 123 -12.04 -4.42 -18.49
C ALA A 123 -10.52 -4.23 -18.61
N SER A 124 -9.83 -4.92 -19.50
CA SER A 124 -8.36 -4.88 -19.59
C SER A 124 -7.76 -3.50 -19.88
N ASP A 125 -8.49 -2.66 -20.61
CA ASP A 125 -8.04 -1.38 -21.14
C ASP A 125 -9.00 -0.21 -20.90
N LEU A 126 -10.08 -0.45 -20.14
CA LEU A 126 -11.06 0.57 -19.82
C LEU A 126 -11.77 0.30 -18.48
N ILE A 127 -12.31 1.36 -17.91
CA ILE A 127 -13.29 1.29 -16.81
C ILE A 127 -14.56 2.03 -17.20
N VAL A 128 -15.68 1.53 -16.71
CA VAL A 128 -16.97 2.20 -16.80
C VAL A 128 -17.29 2.78 -15.44
N ILE A 129 -17.55 4.07 -15.39
CA ILE A 129 -17.91 4.78 -14.16
C ILE A 129 -19.35 5.26 -14.18
N LYS A 130 -19.93 5.37 -12.99
CA LYS A 130 -21.25 5.92 -12.78
C LYS A 130 -21.25 7.42 -13.00
N ASN A 131 -22.33 7.91 -13.59
CA ASN A 131 -22.59 9.30 -13.98
C ASN A 131 -21.88 9.76 -15.26
N ALA A 132 -22.53 10.68 -15.92
CA ALA A 132 -22.02 11.40 -17.07
C ALA A 132 -21.02 12.49 -16.59
N ILE A 133 -19.75 12.27 -16.82
CA ILE A 133 -18.66 13.17 -16.34
C ILE A 133 -17.93 13.79 -17.51
N ASN A 134 -17.69 15.09 -17.42
CA ASN A 134 -16.88 15.83 -18.38
C ASN A 134 -15.75 16.54 -17.62
N ILE A 135 -14.52 16.08 -17.81
CA ILE A 135 -13.32 16.64 -17.17
C ILE A 135 -12.15 16.60 -18.18
N LYS A 136 -11.45 17.71 -18.35
CA LYS A 136 -10.34 17.82 -19.30
C LYS A 136 -9.00 17.62 -18.62
N GLY A 137 -8.08 16.92 -19.30
CA GLY A 137 -6.72 16.71 -18.84
C GLY A 137 -6.64 16.00 -17.48
N ALA A 138 -7.48 15.01 -17.29
CA ALA A 138 -7.61 14.33 -16.00
C ALA A 138 -6.52 13.27 -15.77
N LYS A 139 -6.17 13.11 -14.49
CA LYS A 139 -5.51 11.92 -13.96
C LYS A 139 -6.52 11.09 -13.20
N LEU A 140 -6.41 9.80 -13.35
CA LEU A 140 -7.23 8.79 -12.69
C LEU A 140 -6.41 8.12 -11.58
N TYR A 141 -7.03 7.96 -10.41
CA TYR A 141 -6.45 7.32 -9.24
C TYR A 141 -7.39 6.26 -8.71
N PRO A 142 -6.94 5.03 -8.44
CA PRO A 142 -7.69 4.09 -7.62
C PRO A 142 -7.90 4.68 -6.22
N VAL A 143 -9.05 4.42 -5.63
CA VAL A 143 -9.40 4.91 -4.29
C VAL A 143 -9.73 3.74 -3.40
N ARG A 144 -9.25 3.79 -2.14
CA ARG A 144 -9.56 2.82 -1.11
C ARG A 144 -10.45 3.41 -0.04
N LEU A 145 -11.40 2.64 0.46
CA LEU A 145 -12.12 2.96 1.67
C LEU A 145 -11.25 2.62 2.88
N CYS A 146 -11.06 3.59 3.75
CA CYS A 146 -10.15 3.50 4.87
C CYS A 146 -10.77 4.07 6.14
N PHE A 147 -10.24 3.69 7.29
CA PHE A 147 -10.43 4.41 8.54
C PHE A 147 -9.09 4.88 9.09
N ILE A 148 -9.14 5.93 9.91
CA ILE A 148 -7.93 6.48 10.55
C ILE A 148 -7.49 5.52 11.65
N ASN A 149 -6.21 5.16 11.64
CA ASN A 149 -5.60 4.30 12.65
C ASN A 149 -4.81 5.13 13.65
N GLY A 150 -5.28 5.14 14.88
CA GLY A 150 -4.57 5.77 16.00
C GLY A 150 -4.57 7.29 15.95
N ASP A 151 -3.44 7.87 16.33
CA ASP A 151 -3.32 9.30 16.54
C ASP A 151 -3.02 10.05 15.24
N ILE A 152 -3.61 11.22 15.12
CA ILE A 152 -3.27 12.21 14.09
C ILE A 152 -2.24 13.15 14.72
N SER A 153 -1.02 13.17 14.19
CA SER A 153 0.04 14.03 14.70
C SER A 153 0.21 15.29 13.86
N ARG A 154 0.51 16.39 14.55
CA ARG A 154 0.83 17.67 13.92
C ARG A 154 2.06 18.29 14.58
N GLN A 155 3.04 18.62 13.78
CA GLN A 155 4.21 19.37 14.21
C GLN A 155 4.15 20.80 13.61
N ILE A 156 4.34 21.81 14.44
CA ILE A 156 4.30 23.22 14.02
C ILE A 156 5.71 23.80 14.13
N SER A 157 6.19 24.40 13.04
CA SER A 157 7.48 25.07 12.98
C SER A 157 7.30 26.43 12.27
N GLY A 158 7.26 27.52 13.03
CA GLY A 158 7.01 28.85 12.51
C GLY A 158 5.65 28.98 11.81
N ILE A 159 5.65 29.37 10.54
CA ILE A 159 4.46 29.50 9.70
C ILE A 159 4.04 28.19 9.04
N HIS A 160 4.89 27.17 9.07
CA HIS A 160 4.62 25.88 8.50
C HIS A 160 4.13 24.89 9.55
N ALA A 161 3.32 23.95 9.13
CA ALA A 161 2.93 22.81 9.93
C ALA A 161 3.04 21.54 9.08
N GLN A 162 3.50 20.48 9.71
CA GLN A 162 3.51 19.14 9.15
C GLN A 162 2.43 18.32 9.85
N ALA A 163 1.62 17.63 9.06
CA ALA A 163 0.63 16.68 9.56
C ALA A 163 0.95 15.29 9.07
N SER A 164 0.84 14.30 9.95
CA SER A 164 0.98 12.88 9.61
C SER A 164 -0.27 12.14 10.02
N ILE A 165 -0.75 11.30 9.13
CA ILE A 165 -1.96 10.51 9.32
C ILE A 165 -1.75 9.11 8.73
N THR A 166 -2.29 8.11 9.42
CA THR A 166 -2.22 6.71 8.99
C THR A 166 -3.64 6.17 8.83
N PHE A 167 -3.89 5.55 7.69
CA PHE A 167 -5.15 4.92 7.33
C PHE A 167 -4.98 3.41 7.25
N ILE A 168 -5.99 2.68 7.72
CA ILE A 168 -6.13 1.24 7.46
C ILE A 168 -7.18 1.05 6.39
N VAL A 169 -6.84 0.30 5.35
CA VAL A 169 -7.75 -0.04 4.25
C VAL A 169 -8.76 -1.08 4.72
N ILE A 170 -10.03 -0.85 4.39
CA ILE A 170 -11.16 -1.72 4.71
C ILE A 170 -11.49 -2.61 3.52
N ASP A 171 -11.54 -2.01 2.32
CA ASP A 171 -11.89 -2.64 1.06
C ASP A 171 -10.63 -3.18 0.35
N GLU A 172 -10.12 -4.30 0.81
CA GLU A 172 -8.98 -4.95 0.17
C GLU A 172 -9.47 -5.77 -1.05
N PRO A 173 -9.22 -5.31 -2.31
CA PRO A 173 -9.59 -6.06 -3.48
C PRO A 173 -8.78 -7.36 -3.58
N GLU A 174 -9.34 -8.33 -4.29
CA GLU A 174 -8.58 -9.52 -4.65
C GLU A 174 -7.45 -9.12 -5.61
N VAL A 175 -6.25 -9.54 -5.27
CA VAL A 175 -5.11 -9.39 -6.16
C VAL A 175 -5.04 -10.65 -7.00
N LEU A 176 -5.14 -10.49 -8.32
CA LEU A 176 -4.93 -11.60 -9.24
C LEU A 176 -3.47 -12.04 -9.13
N GLU A 177 -3.25 -13.26 -8.67
CA GLU A 177 -1.91 -13.82 -8.56
C GLU A 177 -1.43 -14.20 -9.98
N SER A 178 -0.33 -13.59 -10.43
CA SER A 178 0.35 -14.04 -11.63
C SER A 178 1.22 -15.27 -11.32
N GLU A 179 1.42 -16.15 -12.29
CA GLU A 179 2.36 -17.27 -12.12
C GLU A 179 3.77 -16.76 -11.81
N PRO A 180 4.39 -17.24 -10.73
CA PRO A 180 5.72 -16.80 -10.37
C PRO A 180 6.79 -17.42 -11.28
N ILE A 181 7.90 -16.70 -11.45
CA ILE A 181 9.10 -17.32 -12.01
C ILE A 181 9.68 -18.23 -10.94
N GLN A 182 9.79 -19.53 -11.25
CA GLN A 182 10.26 -20.55 -10.29
C GLN A 182 11.56 -21.22 -10.76
N PHE A 183 12.36 -21.60 -9.77
CA PHE A 183 13.51 -22.48 -9.94
C PHE A 183 13.45 -23.59 -8.89
N LEU A 184 13.44 -24.84 -9.32
CA LEU A 184 13.31 -26.02 -8.45
C LEU A 184 12.13 -25.90 -7.45
N SER A 185 10.97 -25.48 -7.95
CA SER A 185 9.74 -25.25 -7.16
C SER A 185 9.84 -24.13 -6.11
N HIS A 186 10.87 -23.28 -6.19
CA HIS A 186 11.01 -22.11 -5.36
C HIS A 186 10.82 -20.84 -6.21
N ASP A 187 10.01 -19.90 -5.72
CA ASP A 187 9.85 -18.61 -6.39
C ASP A 187 11.15 -17.82 -6.34
N LEU A 188 11.53 -17.27 -7.48
CA LEU A 188 12.69 -16.41 -7.58
C LEU A 188 12.37 -14.98 -7.19
N TYR A 189 13.18 -14.42 -6.29
CA TYR A 189 13.22 -12.99 -6.04
C TYR A 189 14.15 -12.32 -7.05
N PHE A 190 13.59 -11.65 -8.07
CA PHE A 190 14.34 -11.05 -9.18
C PHE A 190 14.36 -9.52 -9.17
N PHE A 191 13.77 -8.88 -8.16
CA PHE A 191 13.77 -7.43 -8.05
C PHE A 191 15.17 -6.93 -7.75
N GLY A 192 15.58 -5.85 -8.46
CA GLY A 192 16.90 -5.27 -8.31
C GLY A 192 17.19 -4.86 -6.88
N LEU A 193 18.24 -5.43 -6.29
CA LEU A 193 18.71 -5.06 -4.97
C LEU A 193 19.61 -3.82 -5.07
N THR A 194 19.29 -2.80 -4.29
CA THR A 194 20.07 -1.57 -4.27
C THR A 194 21.07 -1.61 -3.12
N TYR A 195 22.35 -1.53 -3.46
CA TYR A 195 23.43 -1.47 -2.47
C TYR A 195 23.88 -0.03 -2.16
N SER A 196 23.23 0.98 -2.77
CA SER A 196 23.62 2.38 -2.59
C SER A 196 23.12 2.96 -1.27
N GLY A 197 24.01 3.54 -0.53
CA GLY A 197 23.75 4.42 0.62
C GLY A 197 23.94 3.81 2.00
N SER A 198 23.39 2.65 2.32
CA SER A 198 23.49 2.07 3.68
C SER A 198 24.06 0.65 3.74
N GLY A 199 24.48 0.10 2.59
CA GLY A 199 24.98 -1.28 2.55
C GLY A 199 23.92 -2.34 2.79
N MET A 200 24.33 -3.58 2.79
CA MET A 200 23.50 -4.73 3.17
C MET A 200 23.73 -4.99 4.67
N GLU A 201 22.66 -4.91 5.45
CA GLU A 201 22.73 -5.23 6.87
C GLU A 201 22.51 -6.73 7.06
N ALA A 202 23.44 -7.36 7.79
CA ALA A 202 23.35 -8.75 8.15
C ALA A 202 23.52 -8.90 9.66
N THR A 203 22.57 -9.56 10.30
CA THR A 203 22.59 -9.78 11.75
C THR A 203 22.71 -11.27 12.03
N LEU A 204 23.69 -11.64 12.87
CA LEU A 204 23.84 -12.96 13.44
C LEU A 204 23.35 -12.92 14.89
N SER A 205 22.33 -13.67 15.23
CA SER A 205 21.80 -13.72 16.58
C SER A 205 21.80 -15.15 17.11
N GLN A 206 22.14 -15.31 18.37
CA GLN A 206 22.08 -16.57 19.09
C GLN A 206 21.35 -16.33 20.42
N GLN A 207 20.42 -17.19 20.76
CA GLN A 207 19.77 -17.12 22.05
C GLN A 207 20.72 -17.62 23.13
N GLN A 208 21.02 -16.76 24.11
CA GLN A 208 21.87 -17.10 25.23
C GLN A 208 21.16 -16.74 26.52
N ASN A 209 21.08 -17.68 27.43
CA ASN A 209 20.62 -17.43 28.79
C ASN A 209 21.85 -17.29 29.69
N MET A 210 21.99 -16.13 30.28
CA MET A 210 23.09 -15.84 31.20
C MET A 210 22.54 -15.76 32.64
N ILE A 211 23.07 -16.60 33.50
CA ILE A 211 22.77 -16.55 34.95
C ILE A 211 23.95 -15.88 35.63
N ASN A 212 23.72 -14.65 36.09
CA ASN A 212 24.69 -13.89 36.86
C ASN A 212 24.12 -13.65 38.26
N ASN A 213 24.64 -14.34 39.25
CA ASN A 213 24.22 -14.21 40.65
C ASN A 213 24.98 -13.12 41.42
N GLU A 214 25.74 -12.25 40.72
CA GLU A 214 26.56 -11.17 41.29
C GLU A 214 27.66 -11.60 42.25
N VAL A 215 27.68 -12.86 42.66
CA VAL A 215 28.61 -13.43 43.68
C VAL A 215 29.20 -14.74 43.18
N GLY A 216 29.79 -14.78 41.99
CA GLY A 216 30.42 -16.01 41.55
C GLY A 216 30.63 -16.11 40.03
N VAL A 217 30.79 -17.34 39.56
CA VAL A 217 31.02 -17.60 38.14
C VAL A 217 29.73 -17.39 37.34
N ILE A 218 29.81 -16.65 36.25
CA ILE A 218 28.71 -16.46 35.32
C ILE A 218 28.51 -17.79 34.56
N PHE A 219 27.30 -18.32 34.62
CA PHE A 219 26.88 -19.46 33.80
C PHE A 219 26.19 -18.97 32.54
N GLN A 220 26.65 -19.43 31.40
CA GLN A 220 26.05 -19.17 30.11
C GLN A 220 25.54 -20.48 29.53
N ASN A 221 24.28 -20.50 29.15
CA ASN A 221 23.66 -21.63 28.45
C ASN A 221 23.00 -21.12 27.17
N SER A 222 23.16 -21.87 26.10
CA SER A 222 22.45 -21.61 24.83
C SER A 222 21.45 -22.73 24.61
N ASP A 223 20.17 -22.39 24.46
CA ASP A 223 19.12 -23.33 24.11
C ASP A 223 19.15 -23.71 22.63
N TRP A 224 19.92 -22.97 21.83
CA TRP A 224 20.09 -23.19 20.39
C TRP A 224 21.50 -23.63 20.05
N ASP A 225 21.58 -24.70 19.28
CA ASP A 225 22.86 -25.22 18.75
C ASP A 225 23.29 -24.47 17.47
N PHE A 226 22.52 -23.50 17.01
CA PHE A 226 22.76 -22.74 15.78
C PHE A 226 22.57 -21.25 16.00
N ALA A 227 23.23 -20.44 15.18
CA ALA A 227 23.03 -19.01 15.13
C ALA A 227 22.03 -18.65 14.02
N ARG A 228 21.07 -17.78 14.33
CA ARG A 228 20.12 -17.26 13.36
C ARG A 228 20.79 -16.15 12.55
N TYR A 229 20.70 -16.27 11.23
CA TYR A 229 21.22 -15.30 10.31
C TYR A 229 20.08 -14.57 9.60
N SER A 230 19.98 -13.26 9.78
CA SER A 230 19.03 -12.42 9.08
C SER A 230 19.72 -11.39 8.19
N LYS A 231 19.15 -11.14 7.02
CA LYS A 231 19.60 -10.10 6.08
C LYS A 231 18.45 -9.19 5.73
N GLN A 232 18.73 -7.90 5.74
CA GLN A 232 17.80 -6.91 5.20
C GLN A 232 18.22 -6.51 3.79
N TYR A 233 17.26 -6.54 2.89
CA TYR A 233 17.44 -6.12 1.51
C TYR A 233 16.57 -4.91 1.23
N ARG A 234 17.09 -4.00 0.42
CA ARG A 234 16.32 -2.88 -0.13
C ARG A 234 16.26 -3.04 -1.63
N ALA A 235 15.07 -2.92 -2.19
CA ALA A 235 14.85 -2.87 -3.62
C ALA A 235 14.35 -1.47 -4.00
N MET A 236 14.82 -0.95 -5.10
CA MET A 236 14.31 0.27 -5.69
C MET A 236 13.39 -0.10 -6.85
N ILE A 237 12.17 0.39 -6.80
CA ILE A 237 11.14 0.16 -7.79
C ILE A 237 11.06 1.39 -8.68
N HIS A 238 11.22 1.23 -9.99
CA HIS A 238 11.34 2.33 -10.93
C HIS A 238 10.08 2.56 -11.78
N SER A 239 9.22 1.56 -11.89
CA SER A 239 8.03 1.62 -12.73
C SER A 239 6.77 1.14 -12.00
N ALA A 240 5.59 1.43 -12.56
CA ALA A 240 4.33 0.92 -12.03
C ALA A 240 4.22 -0.60 -12.21
N GLU A 241 4.77 -1.12 -13.32
CA GLU A 241 4.86 -2.54 -13.63
C GLU A 241 5.69 -3.30 -12.58
N ASP A 242 6.85 -2.75 -12.21
CA ASP A 242 7.71 -3.35 -11.18
C ASP A 242 7.03 -3.32 -9.81
N LEU A 243 6.33 -2.22 -9.48
CA LEU A 243 5.56 -2.11 -8.25
C LEU A 243 4.45 -3.17 -8.18
N TYR A 244 3.73 -3.35 -9.28
CA TYR A 244 2.68 -4.36 -9.37
C TYR A 244 3.26 -5.77 -9.23
N ALA A 245 4.33 -6.09 -9.96
CA ALA A 245 5.00 -7.39 -9.89
C ALA A 245 5.54 -7.66 -8.46
N TYR A 246 6.09 -6.64 -7.78
CA TYR A 246 6.55 -6.75 -6.42
C TYR A 246 5.41 -7.04 -5.43
N ARG A 247 4.27 -6.35 -5.58
CA ARG A 247 3.07 -6.62 -4.77
C ARG A 247 2.57 -8.04 -4.99
N GLN A 248 2.47 -8.49 -6.26
CA GLN A 248 2.09 -9.85 -6.61
C GLN A 248 2.98 -10.90 -5.93
N PHE A 249 4.29 -10.66 -5.94
CA PHE A 249 5.25 -11.51 -5.25
C PHE A 249 4.96 -11.60 -3.74
N LEU A 250 4.72 -10.46 -3.08
CA LEU A 250 4.41 -10.42 -1.65
C LEU A 250 3.09 -11.13 -1.33
N PHE A 251 2.05 -10.91 -2.12
CA PHE A 251 0.74 -11.55 -1.91
C PHE A 251 0.82 -13.08 -2.05
N ARG A 252 1.58 -13.60 -3.01
CA ARG A 252 1.78 -15.05 -3.15
C ARG A 252 2.46 -15.67 -1.93
N ARG A 253 3.36 -14.95 -1.31
CA ARG A 253 4.13 -15.46 -0.17
C ARG A 253 3.34 -15.45 1.14
N LYS A 254 2.27 -14.69 1.24
CA LYS A 254 1.38 -14.58 2.43
C LYS A 254 2.14 -14.43 3.77
N GLY A 255 3.34 -13.84 3.74
CA GLY A 255 4.22 -13.61 4.90
C GLY A 255 5.25 -14.69 5.11
#